data_a8b20e79c5c634f75e4fecdac7bd0502
#
_entry.id   a8b20e79c5c634f75e4fecdac7bd0502
#
_cell.length_a   1.000
_cell.length_b   1.000
_cell.length_c   1.000
_cell.angle_alpha   90.00
_cell.angle_beta   90.00
_cell.angle_gamma   90.00
#
_symmetry.space_group_name_H-M   'P 1'
#
loop_
_entity.id
_entity.type
_entity.pdbx_description
1 polymer ?
#
loop_
_entity_poly.entity_id
_entity_poly.type
_entity_poly.pdbx_seq_one_letter_code
_entity_poly.pdbx_strand_id
1 'polypeptide(L)'
;MRIQPAALIATLLAMMIMETNSFAEVKEGPLEGSFRIDSDTCGAAKSNPDCNIYLEFRGLAARKMYENMKSEAAADLCTGGQVKTDSTGLRCFKLGAGEHFCDVGYNFARQTLVSGDMTC
;
A
#
# COMPACT_ATOMS: atom_id res chain seq x y z
N MET A 1 33.04 0.34 -62.78
CA MET A 1 32.31 -0.22 -61.63
C MET A 1 31.31 0.80 -61.13
N ARG A 2 30.03 0.55 -61.37
CA ARG A 2 28.96 1.42 -60.87
C ARG A 2 28.43 0.76 -59.62
N ILE A 3 28.66 1.36 -58.46
CA ILE A 3 28.10 0.94 -57.18
C ILE A 3 26.66 1.48 -57.12
N GLN A 4 25.68 0.60 -57.09
CA GLN A 4 24.26 0.98 -56.94
C GLN A 4 24.01 1.42 -55.52
N PRO A 5 23.42 2.61 -55.28
CA PRO A 5 23.15 3.12 -53.94
C PRO A 5 21.88 2.55 -53.31
N ALA A 6 21.26 1.52 -53.85
CA ALA A 6 20.00 0.98 -53.37
C ALA A 6 20.12 -0.01 -52.21
N ALA A 7 21.31 -0.48 -51.86
CA ALA A 7 21.52 -1.50 -50.85
C ALA A 7 21.76 -0.93 -49.43
N LEU A 8 21.97 0.37 -49.29
CA LEU A 8 22.27 1.01 -47.99
C LEU A 8 21.07 1.58 -47.24
N ILE A 9 19.91 1.66 -47.89
CA ILE A 9 18.69 2.21 -47.26
C ILE A 9 17.88 1.14 -46.52
N ALA A 10 18.02 -0.12 -46.88
CA ALA A 10 17.25 -1.21 -46.28
C ALA A 10 17.75 -1.63 -44.88
N THR A 11 18.99 -1.30 -44.53
CA THR A 11 19.57 -1.68 -43.22
C THR A 11 19.35 -0.66 -42.11
N LEU A 12 18.92 0.56 -42.44
CA LEU A 12 18.62 1.57 -41.40
C LEU A 12 17.18 1.56 -40.91
N LEU A 13 16.25 0.86 -41.57
CA LEU A 13 14.83 0.78 -41.16
C LEU A 13 14.53 -0.35 -40.17
N ALA A 14 15.49 -1.24 -39.93
CA ALA A 14 15.31 -2.39 -39.05
C ALA A 14 15.71 -2.15 -37.57
N MET A 15 16.20 -0.94 -37.23
CA MET A 15 16.60 -0.60 -35.85
C MET A 15 15.62 0.31 -35.10
N MET A 16 14.48 0.61 -35.69
CA MET A 16 13.45 1.37 -35.01
C MET A 16 12.22 0.49 -34.78
N ILE A 17 12.19 -0.36 -33.83
CA ILE A 17 10.97 -0.79 -33.14
C ILE A 17 11.38 -1.86 -32.12
N MET A 18 11.83 -1.45 -30.96
CA MET A 18 11.58 -2.19 -29.72
C MET A 18 11.58 -1.19 -28.56
N GLU A 19 10.68 -0.21 -28.64
CA GLU A 19 10.15 0.34 -27.42
C GLU A 19 9.17 -0.70 -26.90
N THR A 20 9.68 -1.64 -26.13
CA THR A 20 8.84 -2.46 -25.26
C THR A 20 8.24 -1.50 -24.24
N ASN A 21 7.03 -1.06 -24.48
CA ASN A 21 6.19 -0.46 -23.47
C ASN A 21 6.02 -1.52 -22.39
N SER A 22 6.94 -1.52 -21.43
CA SER A 22 6.79 -2.25 -20.19
C SER A 22 5.69 -1.53 -19.39
N PHE A 23 4.43 -1.80 -19.75
CA PHE A 23 3.34 -1.48 -18.84
C PHE A 23 3.58 -2.28 -17.59
N ALA A 24 3.76 -1.59 -16.46
CA ALA A 24 3.80 -2.24 -15.17
C ALA A 24 2.52 -3.06 -15.03
N GLU A 25 2.65 -4.36 -14.86
CA GLU A 25 1.50 -5.25 -14.68
C GLU A 25 0.77 -4.82 -13.40
N VAL A 26 -0.45 -4.32 -13.55
CA VAL A 26 -1.32 -4.02 -12.41
C VAL A 26 -1.78 -5.34 -11.81
N LYS A 27 -1.36 -5.61 -10.59
CA LYS A 27 -1.76 -6.79 -9.86
C LYS A 27 -2.94 -6.45 -8.96
N GLU A 28 -4.09 -7.00 -9.28
CA GLU A 28 -5.31 -6.87 -8.50
C GLU A 28 -5.58 -8.16 -7.71
N GLY A 29 -6.25 -8.01 -6.59
CA GLY A 29 -6.64 -9.14 -5.76
C GLY A 29 -7.62 -8.72 -4.67
N PRO A 30 -8.26 -9.68 -3.98
CA PRO A 30 -9.16 -9.37 -2.88
C PRO A 30 -8.38 -8.70 -1.73
N LEU A 31 -8.99 -7.71 -1.13
CA LEU A 31 -8.52 -7.12 0.12
C LEU A 31 -9.12 -7.90 1.30
N GLU A 32 -8.30 -8.54 2.08
CA GLU A 32 -8.72 -9.19 3.33
C GLU A 32 -8.63 -8.19 4.47
N GLY A 33 -9.70 -8.04 5.22
CA GLY A 33 -9.68 -7.11 6.33
C GLY A 33 -11.02 -6.94 7.03
N SER A 34 -11.01 -6.06 8.00
CA SER A 34 -12.17 -5.70 8.81
C SER A 34 -12.15 -4.22 9.13
N PHE A 35 -13.26 -3.71 9.59
CA PHE A 35 -13.34 -2.35 10.12
C PHE A 35 -14.07 -2.34 11.46
N ARG A 36 -13.80 -1.30 12.24
CA ARG A 36 -14.52 -0.98 13.46
C ARG A 36 -14.80 0.52 13.49
N ILE A 37 -15.99 0.88 13.91
CA ILE A 37 -16.41 2.28 14.09
C ILE A 37 -16.62 2.49 15.59
N ASP A 38 -16.19 3.64 16.11
CA ASP A 38 -16.29 3.96 17.55
C ASP A 38 -17.74 3.99 18.04
N SER A 39 -18.69 4.35 17.18
CA SER A 39 -20.10 4.43 17.52
C SER A 39 -20.97 4.36 16.28
N ASP A 40 -22.16 3.78 16.40
CA ASP A 40 -23.18 3.74 15.33
C ASP A 40 -23.63 5.13 14.86
N THR A 41 -23.42 6.14 15.69
CA THR A 41 -23.73 7.55 15.37
C THR A 41 -22.57 8.31 14.75
N CYS A 42 -21.46 7.64 14.47
CA CYS A 42 -20.32 8.22 13.80
C CYS A 42 -20.66 8.74 12.41
N GLY A 43 -20.28 9.98 12.14
CA GLY A 43 -20.50 10.60 10.82
C GLY A 43 -21.91 11.15 10.58
N ALA A 44 -22.84 11.02 11.51
CA ALA A 44 -24.11 11.70 11.44
C ALA A 44 -23.97 13.19 11.84
N ALA A 45 -24.61 14.10 11.12
CA ALA A 45 -24.42 15.57 11.20
C ALA A 45 -24.66 16.21 12.58
N LYS A 46 -25.16 15.46 13.57
CA LYS A 46 -25.47 15.94 14.93
C LYS A 46 -24.80 15.13 16.03
N SER A 47 -23.97 14.16 15.71
CA SER A 47 -23.34 13.29 16.69
C SER A 47 -21.84 13.56 16.81
N ASN A 48 -21.27 13.10 17.91
CA ASN A 48 -19.90 13.29 18.33
C ASN A 48 -18.91 13.44 17.16
N PRO A 49 -18.34 14.66 16.95
CA PRO A 49 -17.43 14.90 15.84
C PRO A 49 -16.10 14.14 15.95
N ASP A 50 -15.72 13.70 17.12
CA ASP A 50 -14.45 13.00 17.41
C ASP A 50 -14.51 11.48 17.22
N CYS A 51 -15.19 11.05 16.20
CA CYS A 51 -15.38 9.66 15.88
C CYS A 51 -14.35 9.15 14.88
N ASN A 52 -13.92 7.91 15.07
CA ASN A 52 -12.99 7.27 14.16
C ASN A 52 -13.59 6.00 13.56
N ILE A 53 -13.20 5.71 12.33
CA ILE A 53 -13.25 4.36 11.77
C ILE A 53 -11.83 3.80 11.75
N TYR A 54 -11.69 2.55 12.16
CA TYR A 54 -10.42 1.83 12.14
C TYR A 54 -10.51 0.72 11.12
N LEU A 55 -9.49 0.63 10.29
CA LEU A 55 -9.35 -0.37 9.25
C LEU A 55 -8.19 -1.29 9.60
N GLU A 56 -8.42 -2.57 9.50
CA GLU A 56 -7.39 -3.59 9.57
C GLU A 56 -7.41 -4.39 8.27
N PHE A 57 -6.28 -4.60 7.67
CA PHE A 57 -6.16 -5.44 6.49
C PHE A 57 -4.95 -6.35 6.59
N ARG A 58 -5.04 -7.51 5.93
CA ARG A 58 -4.14 -8.64 6.06
C ARG A 58 -3.64 -9.13 4.70
N GLY A 59 -2.85 -10.16 4.73
CA GLY A 59 -2.42 -10.89 3.55
C GLY A 59 -1.43 -10.13 2.68
N LEU A 60 -1.53 -10.31 1.37
CA LEU A 60 -0.55 -9.79 0.42
C LEU A 60 -0.46 -8.26 0.45
N ALA A 61 -1.58 -7.55 0.56
CA ALA A 61 -1.58 -6.09 0.62
C ALA A 61 -0.79 -5.58 1.84
N ALA A 62 -1.05 -6.13 3.02
CA ALA A 62 -0.34 -5.77 4.24
C ALA A 62 1.16 -6.08 4.16
N ARG A 63 1.51 -7.24 3.61
CA ARG A 63 2.89 -7.63 3.40
C ARG A 63 3.62 -6.65 2.48
N LYS A 64 3.01 -6.31 1.35
CA LYS A 64 3.60 -5.37 0.39
C LYS A 64 3.78 -3.98 0.99
N MET A 65 2.83 -3.52 1.80
CA MET A 65 2.97 -2.25 2.51
C MET A 65 4.11 -2.30 3.52
N TYR A 66 4.16 -3.33 4.36
CA TYR A 66 5.24 -3.49 5.33
C TYR A 66 6.62 -3.50 4.66
N GLU A 67 6.79 -4.28 3.61
CA GLU A 67 8.05 -4.40 2.88
C GLU A 67 8.51 -3.07 2.26
N ASN A 68 7.57 -2.21 1.86
CA ASN A 68 7.87 -0.95 1.17
C ASN A 68 7.87 0.28 2.09
N MET A 69 7.44 0.17 3.33
CA MET A 69 7.54 1.26 4.30
C MET A 69 9.01 1.53 4.61
N LYS A 70 9.39 2.80 4.54
CA LYS A 70 10.77 3.25 4.77
C LYS A 70 11.13 3.40 6.24
N SER A 71 10.12 3.43 7.13
CA SER A 71 10.34 3.48 8.57
C SER A 71 11.06 2.22 9.05
N GLU A 72 11.90 2.38 10.05
CA GLU A 72 12.58 1.24 10.68
C GLU A 72 11.58 0.38 11.46
N ALA A 73 11.78 -0.92 11.40
CA ALA A 73 11.01 -1.86 12.20
C ALA A 73 11.43 -1.78 13.67
N ALA A 74 10.45 -1.72 14.55
CA ALA A 74 10.63 -1.79 15.99
C ALA A 74 9.99 -3.07 16.54
N ALA A 75 10.47 -3.53 17.67
CA ALA A 75 9.83 -4.64 18.38
C ALA A 75 8.44 -4.22 18.85
N ASP A 76 7.45 -5.06 18.59
CA ASP A 76 6.08 -4.86 19.07
C ASP A 76 5.78 -5.81 20.24
N LEU A 77 5.58 -5.22 21.41
CA LEU A 77 5.35 -5.99 22.63
C LEU A 77 3.97 -6.67 22.67
N CYS A 78 3.01 -6.16 21.90
CA CYS A 78 1.67 -6.74 21.82
C CYS A 78 1.66 -8.07 21.08
N THR A 79 2.30 -8.13 19.93
CA THR A 79 2.28 -9.31 19.06
C THR A 79 3.52 -10.18 19.22
N GLY A 80 4.57 -9.68 19.84
CA GLY A 80 5.88 -10.31 19.87
C GLY A 80 6.64 -10.25 18.54
N GLY A 81 6.08 -9.57 17.54
CA GLY A 81 6.69 -9.38 16.23
C GLY A 81 7.36 -8.02 16.06
N GLN A 82 7.28 -7.49 14.87
CA GLN A 82 7.84 -6.19 14.50
C GLN A 82 6.77 -5.29 13.91
N VAL A 83 6.90 -3.99 14.12
CA VAL A 83 6.00 -2.97 13.59
C VAL A 83 6.78 -1.87 12.89
N LYS A 84 6.24 -1.42 11.77
CA LYS A 84 6.64 -0.19 11.10
C LYS A 84 5.48 0.79 11.16
N THR A 85 5.78 2.03 11.50
CA THR A 85 4.78 3.10 11.60
C THR A 85 5.22 4.27 10.75
N ASP A 86 4.32 4.84 9.96
CA ASP A 86 4.59 6.05 9.20
C ASP A 86 4.03 7.31 9.89
N SER A 87 4.27 8.46 9.28
CA SER A 87 3.82 9.75 9.82
C SER A 87 2.30 9.96 9.77
N THR A 88 1.56 9.16 9.01
CA THR A 88 0.10 9.25 8.91
C THR A 88 -0.63 8.47 10.01
N GLY A 89 0.09 7.61 10.73
CA GLY A 89 -0.47 6.70 11.71
C GLY A 89 -0.75 5.30 11.17
N LEU A 90 -0.45 5.04 9.89
CA LEU A 90 -0.46 3.68 9.36
C LEU A 90 0.61 2.84 10.07
N ARG A 91 0.20 1.72 10.60
CA ARG A 91 1.08 0.72 11.21
C ARG A 91 0.96 -0.58 10.44
N CYS A 92 2.09 -1.18 10.15
CA CYS A 92 2.14 -2.51 9.56
C CYS A 92 3.01 -3.43 10.42
N PHE A 93 2.50 -4.62 10.67
CA PHE A 93 3.08 -5.59 11.57
C PHE A 93 3.54 -6.83 10.81
N LYS A 94 4.65 -7.37 11.23
CA LYS A 94 5.14 -8.68 10.82
C LYS A 94 5.20 -9.59 12.04
N LEU A 95 4.36 -10.60 12.06
CA LEU A 95 4.32 -11.58 13.14
C LEU A 95 5.46 -12.61 13.02
N GLY A 96 5.77 -13.28 14.12
CA GLY A 96 6.82 -14.29 14.16
C GLY A 96 6.63 -15.44 13.17
N ALA A 97 5.39 -15.80 12.85
CA ALA A 97 5.04 -16.81 11.85
C ALA A 97 5.14 -16.30 10.40
N GLY A 98 5.47 -15.03 10.17
CA GLY A 98 5.57 -14.41 8.85
C GLY A 98 4.28 -13.81 8.32
N GLU A 99 3.20 -13.83 9.09
CA GLU A 99 1.96 -13.14 8.75
C GLU A 99 2.12 -11.64 8.87
N HIS A 100 1.39 -10.91 8.02
CA HIS A 100 1.39 -9.46 8.03
C HIS A 100 -0.03 -8.93 8.20
N PHE A 101 -0.17 -7.86 8.95
CA PHE A 101 -1.37 -7.04 8.94
C PHE A 101 -1.01 -5.57 9.13
N CYS A 102 -1.89 -4.70 8.69
CA CYS A 102 -1.75 -3.26 8.87
C CYS A 102 -3.02 -2.71 9.49
N ASP A 103 -2.89 -1.68 10.28
CA ASP A 103 -4.03 -0.93 10.81
C ASP A 103 -3.84 0.57 10.62
N VAL A 104 -4.94 1.26 10.47
CA VAL A 104 -5.00 2.72 10.38
C VAL A 104 -6.38 3.18 10.80
N GLY A 105 -6.46 4.34 11.40
CA GLY A 105 -7.72 5.01 11.70
C GLY A 105 -7.97 6.19 10.76
N TYR A 106 -9.22 6.58 10.64
CA TYR A 106 -9.63 7.81 10.00
C TYR A 106 -10.58 8.58 10.92
N ASN A 107 -10.24 9.84 11.19
CA ASN A 107 -11.04 10.71 12.02
C ASN A 107 -12.02 11.52 11.17
N PHE A 108 -13.31 11.40 11.44
CA PHE A 108 -14.35 12.03 10.63
C PHE A 108 -14.41 13.55 10.79
N ALA A 109 -14.13 14.07 11.97
CA ALA A 109 -14.18 15.52 12.19
C ALA A 109 -12.99 16.22 11.54
N ARG A 110 -11.79 15.69 11.73
CA ARG A 110 -10.54 16.25 11.20
C ARG A 110 -10.26 15.86 9.77
N GLN A 111 -10.97 14.86 9.23
CA GLN A 111 -10.76 14.30 7.90
C GLN A 111 -9.29 13.90 7.65
N THR A 112 -8.69 13.27 8.64
CA THR A 112 -7.29 12.86 8.63
C THR A 112 -7.15 11.42 9.03
N LEU A 113 -6.09 10.79 8.56
CA LEU A 113 -5.65 9.51 9.09
C LEU A 113 -5.13 9.69 10.51
N VAL A 114 -5.36 8.70 11.33
CA VAL A 114 -4.86 8.59 12.70
C VAL A 114 -4.28 7.19 12.93
N SER A 115 -3.58 7.02 14.01
CA SER A 115 -3.05 5.71 14.38
C SER A 115 -4.17 4.68 14.51
N GLY A 116 -3.90 3.44 14.13
CA GLY A 116 -4.79 2.32 14.40
C GLY A 116 -5.02 2.14 15.90
N ASP A 117 -6.03 1.34 16.24
CA ASP A 117 -6.48 1.18 17.62
C ASP A 117 -6.08 -0.15 18.28
N MET A 118 -5.26 -0.93 17.62
CA MET A 118 -4.80 -2.17 18.23
C MET A 118 -4.03 -1.86 19.51
N THR A 119 -4.59 -2.27 20.61
CA THR A 119 -4.03 -2.19 21.96
C THR A 119 -3.82 -3.58 22.53
N CYS A 120 -2.82 -3.73 23.32
CA CYS A 120 -2.60 -4.98 24.03
C CYS A 120 -3.62 -5.17 25.16
#